data_abb944cc13993ca5e0c8b747ff0d4960
#
_entry.id   abb944cc13993ca5e0c8b747ff0d4960
#
_cell.length_a   1.000
_cell.length_b   1.000
_cell.length_c   1.000
_cell.angle_alpha   90.00
_cell.angle_beta   90.00
_cell.angle_gamma   90.00
#
_symmetry.space_group_name_H-M   'P 1'
#
loop_
_entity.id
_entity.type
_entity.pdbx_description
1 polymer ?
#
loop_
_entity_poly.entity_id
_entity_poly.type
_entity_poly.pdbx_seq_one_letter_code
_entity_poly.pdbx_strand_id
1 'polypeptide(L)'
;MNAKHRNISVAGRSYFFNALFVLLNLAGLTMVTIAYHDSQVNNAIGLKIAGFALMAVTIAGLLIFRGRLMMANVSRALIGGLFIVSGLVKANDPLGFAYKLEEYFEDGALAYRIKEWFGIPGFSLEFLIDYALPISVIICIVEIIIGILLIVGEKIKPVSYILVLMMGFFTFLTWHTATCDSSKKFKDRDTYEISNPIVASKIEEAKTNKDIKIVSHTGQEVVIDEMKQPQCVDDCGCFGDAMKGSIGRSLTPKESLWKDIIVFYLGFWIFLAQWIIVPNNRKQNIVFGLFSLLVVVFFSMIFSWYFPVLFGFIGIAGALWVKNKGGVLLGNAWGMSLFITLISGVFVFFVLRYEPMKDYRPYAEGSNLVELMNNGEEGVYQSMLRYVNKKTKEEKLYDSSSPEYVASKIWENPEWEYIDMVQKTIKPTVLPSITEQFNPFIAIADLTDIEKNMAVVKEFEASNFIQVVRVKNLSSNEIYNVPMEEYTIEEYTPEYYQTLDTIQEPNPEVSDINIREYITTVDEIIVITTRDIEKANWENIERYKSILAGAKKHQIPMVLLSSSNREAINKFRKKYNFNIPVFTNDEIELKAIARSNPSMMIIKKGIVVGKFPHRSTPTFDWMLKNKL
;
A
#
# COMPACT_ATOMS: atom_id res chain seq x y z
N MET A 1 53.48 -20.80 35.27
CA MET A 1 52.87 -19.46 34.96
C MET A 1 52.77 -19.13 33.49
N ASN A 2 53.52 -19.76 32.59
CA ASN A 2 53.58 -19.36 31.15
C ASN A 2 52.45 -19.91 30.23
N ALA A 3 51.77 -20.99 30.56
CA ALA A 3 50.74 -21.56 29.68
C ALA A 3 49.39 -20.82 29.78
N LYS A 4 49.04 -20.28 30.95
CA LYS A 4 47.79 -19.52 31.15
C LYS A 4 47.82 -18.15 30.51
N HIS A 5 48.98 -17.48 30.49
CA HIS A 5 49.17 -16.20 29.81
C HIS A 5 49.20 -16.34 28.28
N ARG A 6 49.77 -17.43 27.74
CA ARG A 6 49.77 -17.71 26.28
C ARG A 6 48.34 -17.95 25.76
N ASN A 7 47.50 -18.69 26.50
CA ASN A 7 46.11 -18.97 26.13
C ASN A 7 45.22 -17.70 26.15
N ILE A 8 45.47 -16.77 27.09
CA ILE A 8 44.72 -15.50 27.18
C ILE A 8 45.11 -14.57 26.02
N SER A 9 46.37 -14.50 25.63
CA SER A 9 46.85 -13.67 24.50
C SER A 9 46.36 -14.20 23.15
N VAL A 10 46.31 -15.50 22.96
CA VAL A 10 45.79 -16.15 21.74
C VAL A 10 44.29 -15.97 21.62
N ALA A 11 43.52 -16.14 22.72
CA ALA A 11 42.09 -15.91 22.77
C ALA A 11 41.74 -14.42 22.50
N GLY A 12 42.53 -13.48 23.05
CA GLY A 12 42.31 -12.05 22.84
C GLY A 12 42.58 -11.65 21.38
N ARG A 13 43.64 -12.18 20.75
CA ARG A 13 43.93 -11.94 19.32
C ARG A 13 42.83 -12.48 18.42
N SER A 14 42.34 -13.69 18.68
CA SER A 14 41.21 -14.28 17.92
C SER A 14 39.94 -13.43 18.02
N TYR A 15 39.65 -12.89 19.20
CA TYR A 15 38.50 -12.02 19.41
C TYR A 15 38.60 -10.70 18.65
N PHE A 16 39.79 -10.08 18.66
CA PHE A 16 40.06 -8.85 17.91
C PHE A 16 39.90 -9.03 16.40
N PHE A 17 40.46 -10.09 15.83
CA PHE A 17 40.33 -10.38 14.40
C PHE A 17 38.87 -10.66 14.02
N ASN A 18 38.14 -11.41 14.81
CA ASN A 18 36.74 -11.67 14.55
C ASN A 18 35.87 -10.38 14.60
N ALA A 19 36.14 -9.49 15.56
CA ALA A 19 35.47 -8.19 15.63
C ALA A 19 35.80 -7.32 14.40
N LEU A 20 37.06 -7.31 14.00
CA LEU A 20 37.50 -6.58 12.80
C LEU A 20 36.81 -7.14 11.54
N PHE A 21 36.75 -8.44 11.36
CA PHE A 21 36.06 -9.06 10.22
C PHE A 21 34.57 -8.76 10.20
N VAL A 22 33.90 -8.74 11.36
CA VAL A 22 32.48 -8.35 11.46
C VAL A 22 32.30 -6.89 11.02
N LEU A 23 33.12 -5.98 11.55
CA LEU A 23 33.05 -4.55 11.17
C LEU A 23 33.31 -4.33 9.69
N LEU A 24 34.36 -4.96 9.13
CA LEU A 24 34.66 -4.88 7.72
C LEU A 24 33.60 -5.51 6.82
N ASN A 25 32.95 -6.59 7.28
CA ASN A 25 31.84 -7.20 6.56
C ASN A 25 30.63 -6.26 6.50
N LEU A 26 30.27 -5.65 7.61
CA LEU A 26 29.20 -4.64 7.64
C LEU A 26 29.57 -3.40 6.81
N ALA A 27 30.83 -2.96 6.84
CA ALA A 27 31.30 -1.87 5.97
C ALA A 27 31.18 -2.23 4.47
N GLY A 28 31.57 -3.45 4.09
CA GLY A 28 31.38 -3.94 2.71
C GLY A 28 29.92 -3.96 2.29
N LEU A 29 29.02 -4.42 3.18
CA LEU A 29 27.59 -4.40 2.96
C LEU A 29 27.05 -2.97 2.77
N THR A 30 27.51 -2.02 3.59
CA THR A 30 27.15 -0.60 3.49
C THR A 30 27.64 -0.01 2.16
N MET A 31 28.88 -0.31 1.73
CA MET A 31 29.41 0.15 0.43
C MET A 31 28.53 -0.33 -0.74
N VAL A 32 28.15 -1.61 -0.74
CA VAL A 32 27.26 -2.16 -1.77
C VAL A 32 25.90 -1.46 -1.73
N THR A 33 25.33 -1.24 -0.54
CA THR A 33 24.04 -0.57 -0.35
C THR A 33 24.05 0.85 -0.92
N ILE A 34 25.07 1.65 -0.58
CA ILE A 34 25.22 3.03 -1.10
C ILE A 34 25.31 3.01 -2.63
N ALA A 35 26.13 2.11 -3.19
CA ALA A 35 26.32 2.01 -4.63
C ALA A 35 25.09 1.50 -5.42
N TYR A 36 24.14 0.85 -4.75
CA TYR A 36 22.84 0.49 -5.35
C TYR A 36 21.81 1.60 -5.24
N HIS A 37 21.86 2.36 -4.15
CA HIS A 37 20.89 3.43 -3.91
C HIS A 37 21.17 4.66 -4.74
N ASP A 38 22.45 5.03 -4.89
CA ASP A 38 22.87 6.23 -5.61
C ASP A 38 23.68 5.87 -6.87
N SER A 39 22.96 5.78 -8.00
CA SER A 39 23.59 5.55 -9.31
C SER A 39 24.43 6.75 -9.81
N GLN A 40 24.29 7.92 -9.16
CA GLN A 40 25.04 9.15 -9.47
C GLN A 40 26.44 9.18 -8.80
N VAL A 41 26.69 8.25 -7.87
CA VAL A 41 28.03 8.16 -7.25
C VAL A 41 29.06 7.86 -8.32
N ASN A 42 29.97 8.79 -8.52
CA ASN A 42 31.17 8.58 -9.38
C ASN A 42 31.86 7.27 -8.95
N ASN A 43 32.00 6.32 -9.85
CA ASN A 43 32.50 4.96 -9.59
C ASN A 43 31.55 4.01 -8.82
N ALA A 44 30.21 4.10 -8.98
CA ALA A 44 29.26 3.16 -8.37
C ALA A 44 29.62 1.68 -8.66
N ILE A 45 30.12 1.38 -9.87
CA ILE A 45 30.57 0.03 -10.24
C ILE A 45 31.80 -0.38 -9.42
N GLY A 46 32.80 0.50 -9.28
CA GLY A 46 33.99 0.24 -8.46
C GLY A 46 33.64 0.02 -6.99
N LEU A 47 32.72 0.82 -6.44
CA LEU A 47 32.25 0.68 -5.07
C LEU A 47 31.51 -0.63 -4.84
N LYS A 48 30.68 -1.08 -5.80
CA LYS A 48 30.02 -2.41 -5.77
C LYS A 48 31.05 -3.53 -5.74
N ILE A 49 32.01 -3.50 -6.66
CA ILE A 49 33.07 -4.53 -6.76
C ILE A 49 33.90 -4.57 -5.46
N ALA A 50 34.34 -3.41 -4.97
CA ALA A 50 35.11 -3.32 -3.73
C ALA A 50 34.31 -3.83 -2.52
N GLY A 51 33.04 -3.47 -2.41
CA GLY A 51 32.16 -3.93 -1.34
C GLY A 51 31.95 -5.44 -1.38
N PHE A 52 31.63 -6.02 -2.52
CA PHE A 52 31.50 -7.48 -2.66
C PHE A 52 32.83 -8.22 -2.41
N ALA A 53 33.94 -7.72 -2.89
CA ALA A 53 35.27 -8.29 -2.61
C ALA A 53 35.58 -8.27 -1.11
N LEU A 54 35.33 -7.14 -0.44
CA LEU A 54 35.51 -7.01 1.01
C LEU A 54 34.59 -7.98 1.78
N MET A 55 33.32 -8.11 1.38
CA MET A 55 32.39 -9.10 1.96
C MET A 55 32.91 -10.52 1.77
N ALA A 56 33.34 -10.90 0.57
CA ALA A 56 33.87 -12.24 0.28
C ALA A 56 35.07 -12.59 1.14
N VAL A 57 36.06 -11.68 1.23
CA VAL A 57 37.28 -11.86 2.06
C VAL A 57 36.89 -11.97 3.54
N THR A 58 36.02 -11.12 4.02
CA THR A 58 35.58 -11.13 5.44
C THR A 58 34.73 -12.34 5.79
N ILE A 59 33.85 -12.83 4.90
CA ILE A 59 33.12 -14.09 5.05
C ILE A 59 34.10 -15.25 5.20
N ALA A 60 35.09 -15.34 4.31
CA ALA A 60 36.12 -16.37 4.40
C ALA A 60 36.88 -16.29 5.74
N GLY A 61 37.27 -15.07 6.16
CA GLY A 61 37.89 -14.83 7.47
C GLY A 61 37.02 -15.28 8.64
N LEU A 62 35.72 -14.91 8.65
CA LEU A 62 34.81 -15.32 9.71
C LEU A 62 34.62 -16.84 9.79
N LEU A 63 34.65 -17.53 8.65
CA LEU A 63 34.57 -18.99 8.61
C LEU A 63 35.85 -19.65 9.12
N ILE A 64 37.01 -19.19 8.68
CA ILE A 64 38.35 -19.72 9.04
C ILE A 64 38.62 -19.50 10.53
N PHE A 65 38.42 -18.27 11.02
CA PHE A 65 38.71 -17.90 12.43
C PHE A 65 37.56 -18.20 13.39
N ARG A 66 36.57 -18.96 12.96
CA ARG A 66 35.37 -19.32 13.77
C ARG A 66 34.59 -18.12 14.29
N GLY A 67 34.60 -17.00 13.54
CA GLY A 67 33.92 -15.76 13.91
C GLY A 67 32.39 -15.79 13.68
N ARG A 68 31.85 -16.87 13.10
CA ARG A 68 30.42 -17.02 12.80
C ARG A 68 29.50 -16.76 13.98
N LEU A 69 29.92 -17.13 15.22
CA LEU A 69 29.15 -16.86 16.42
C LEU A 69 29.06 -15.36 16.73
N MET A 70 30.14 -14.62 16.50
CA MET A 70 30.17 -13.17 16.73
C MET A 70 29.28 -12.44 15.73
N MET A 71 29.37 -12.79 14.43
CA MET A 71 28.49 -12.25 13.40
C MET A 71 27.03 -12.57 13.68
N ALA A 72 26.71 -13.81 14.04
CA ALA A 72 25.36 -14.23 14.41
C ALA A 72 24.82 -13.48 15.63
N ASN A 73 25.65 -13.19 16.63
CA ASN A 73 25.24 -12.43 17.81
C ASN A 73 24.92 -10.96 17.46
N VAL A 74 25.71 -10.32 16.59
CA VAL A 74 25.40 -8.99 16.08
C VAL A 74 24.10 -9.02 15.28
N SER A 75 23.97 -10.00 14.37
CA SER A 75 22.75 -10.18 13.57
C SER A 75 21.50 -10.39 14.44
N ARG A 76 21.59 -11.18 15.53
CA ARG A 76 20.48 -11.40 16.48
C ARG A 76 19.99 -10.10 17.10
N ALA A 77 20.90 -9.25 17.53
CA ALA A 77 20.56 -7.98 18.18
C ALA A 77 19.95 -6.98 17.17
N LEU A 78 20.50 -6.92 15.94
CA LEU A 78 19.98 -6.06 14.88
C LEU A 78 18.59 -6.52 14.40
N ILE A 79 18.46 -7.79 14.01
CA ILE A 79 17.18 -8.36 13.55
C ILE A 79 16.16 -8.37 14.67
N GLY A 80 16.56 -8.69 15.90
CA GLY A 80 15.66 -8.71 17.05
C GLY A 80 15.00 -7.36 17.27
N GLY A 81 15.77 -6.26 17.26
CA GLY A 81 15.24 -4.91 17.36
C GLY A 81 14.38 -4.53 16.15
N LEU A 82 14.84 -4.82 14.94
CA LEU A 82 14.11 -4.54 13.69
C LEU A 82 12.75 -5.26 13.65
N PHE A 83 12.70 -6.53 14.05
CA PHE A 83 11.48 -7.35 14.05
C PHE A 83 10.46 -6.90 15.08
N ILE A 84 10.89 -6.41 16.25
CA ILE A 84 9.97 -5.78 17.20
C ILE A 84 9.32 -4.55 16.55
N VAL A 85 10.08 -3.69 15.90
CA VAL A 85 9.52 -2.49 15.25
C VAL A 85 8.66 -2.85 14.05
N SER A 86 9.15 -3.71 13.15
CA SER A 86 8.42 -4.16 11.96
C SER A 86 7.10 -4.83 12.31
N GLY A 87 7.13 -5.74 13.30
CA GLY A 87 5.92 -6.40 13.78
C GLY A 87 4.93 -5.42 14.41
N LEU A 88 5.41 -4.43 15.18
CA LEU A 88 4.55 -3.41 15.80
C LEU A 88 3.99 -2.42 14.80
N VAL A 89 4.75 -1.99 13.78
CA VAL A 89 4.25 -1.11 12.72
C VAL A 89 3.11 -1.80 11.96
N LYS A 90 3.28 -3.08 11.59
CA LYS A 90 2.21 -3.87 10.97
C LYS A 90 1.05 -4.12 11.95
N ALA A 91 1.34 -4.43 13.22
CA ALA A 91 0.31 -4.62 14.25
C ALA A 91 -0.46 -3.35 14.59
N ASN A 92 0.11 -2.17 14.32
CA ASN A 92 -0.58 -0.89 14.42
C ASN A 92 -1.60 -0.66 13.29
N ASP A 93 -1.44 -1.31 12.13
CA ASP A 93 -2.41 -1.32 11.05
C ASP A 93 -2.49 -2.69 10.38
N PRO A 94 -3.02 -3.72 11.07
CA PRO A 94 -3.08 -5.06 10.53
C PRO A 94 -4.04 -5.18 9.33
N LEU A 95 -5.06 -4.31 9.24
CA LEU A 95 -5.94 -4.23 8.06
C LEU A 95 -5.19 -3.68 6.84
N GLY A 96 -4.36 -2.65 7.02
CA GLY A 96 -3.54 -2.13 5.91
C GLY A 96 -2.58 -3.18 5.36
N PHE A 97 -1.96 -3.99 6.24
CA PHE A 97 -1.13 -5.10 5.79
C PHE A 97 -1.95 -6.24 5.17
N ALA A 98 -3.18 -6.50 5.66
CA ALA A 98 -4.09 -7.46 5.06
C ALA A 98 -4.47 -7.06 3.62
N TYR A 99 -4.77 -5.78 3.36
CA TYR A 99 -5.06 -5.29 2.01
C TYR A 99 -3.89 -5.50 1.04
N LYS A 100 -2.64 -5.31 1.52
CA LYS A 100 -1.47 -5.64 0.69
C LYS A 100 -1.34 -7.13 0.41
N LEU A 101 -1.72 -7.99 1.34
CA LEU A 101 -1.78 -9.44 1.09
C LEU A 101 -2.89 -9.78 0.09
N GLU A 102 -4.06 -9.13 0.17
CA GLU A 102 -5.14 -9.27 -0.82
C GLU A 102 -4.64 -8.94 -2.22
N GLU A 103 -3.96 -7.79 -2.42
CA GLU A 103 -3.35 -7.40 -3.69
C GLU A 103 -2.37 -8.47 -4.23
N TYR A 104 -1.56 -9.09 -3.36
CA TYR A 104 -0.67 -10.17 -3.77
C TYR A 104 -1.39 -11.49 -4.13
N PHE A 105 -2.56 -11.73 -3.54
CA PHE A 105 -3.35 -12.95 -3.76
C PHE A 105 -4.26 -12.87 -4.99
N GLU A 106 -4.43 -11.70 -5.59
CA GLU A 106 -5.16 -11.54 -6.84
C GLU A 106 -4.50 -12.33 -7.98
N ASP A 107 -5.32 -12.85 -8.89
CA ASP A 107 -4.89 -13.75 -9.98
C ASP A 107 -3.84 -13.11 -10.91
N GLY A 108 -3.92 -11.81 -11.12
CA GLY A 108 -2.97 -11.03 -11.92
C GLY A 108 -1.67 -10.69 -11.21
N ALA A 109 -1.60 -10.85 -9.88
CA ALA A 109 -0.44 -10.49 -9.07
C ALA A 109 0.55 -11.65 -8.95
N LEU A 110 0.76 -12.20 -7.75
CA LEU A 110 1.76 -13.24 -7.51
C LEU A 110 1.47 -14.53 -8.29
N ALA A 111 0.19 -14.87 -8.47
CA ALA A 111 -0.24 -16.10 -9.14
C ALA A 111 0.25 -16.16 -10.59
N TYR A 112 0.34 -15.04 -11.32
CA TYR A 112 0.80 -15.06 -12.71
C TYR A 112 2.22 -15.61 -12.88
N ARG A 113 3.13 -15.35 -11.92
CA ARG A 113 4.49 -15.90 -11.94
C ARG A 113 4.50 -17.41 -11.84
N ILE A 114 3.61 -17.96 -11.01
CA ILE A 114 3.49 -19.40 -10.82
C ILE A 114 2.87 -20.04 -12.06
N LYS A 115 1.84 -19.39 -12.64
CA LYS A 115 1.24 -19.81 -13.93
C LYS A 115 2.29 -19.88 -15.03
N GLU A 116 3.16 -18.84 -15.13
CA GLU A 116 4.21 -18.76 -16.14
C GLU A 116 5.32 -19.80 -15.91
N TRP A 117 5.84 -19.94 -14.68
CA TRP A 117 6.98 -20.82 -14.38
C TRP A 117 6.66 -22.30 -14.47
N PHE A 118 5.47 -22.68 -14.01
CA PHE A 118 5.06 -24.08 -13.94
C PHE A 118 4.11 -24.48 -15.07
N GLY A 119 3.70 -23.54 -15.93
CA GLY A 119 2.75 -23.80 -17.01
C GLY A 119 1.37 -24.26 -16.51
N ILE A 120 0.93 -23.73 -15.34
CA ILE A 120 -0.34 -24.10 -14.72
C ILE A 120 -1.30 -22.88 -14.76
N PRO A 121 -2.04 -22.69 -15.86
CA PRO A 121 -2.89 -21.49 -16.01
C PRO A 121 -4.04 -21.41 -15.00
N GLY A 122 -4.52 -22.54 -14.50
CA GLY A 122 -5.58 -22.60 -13.50
C GLY A 122 -5.14 -22.34 -12.05
N PHE A 123 -3.85 -22.00 -11.81
CA PHE A 123 -3.38 -21.71 -10.45
C PHE A 123 -3.96 -20.38 -9.96
N SER A 124 -4.53 -20.36 -8.76
CA SER A 124 -5.06 -19.16 -8.12
C SER A 124 -4.72 -19.11 -6.64
N LEU A 125 -4.48 -17.92 -6.14
CA LEU A 125 -4.30 -17.63 -4.71
C LEU A 125 -5.51 -16.90 -4.09
N GLU A 126 -6.55 -16.62 -4.86
CA GLU A 126 -7.72 -15.85 -4.42
C GLU A 126 -8.40 -16.44 -3.18
N PHE A 127 -8.35 -17.76 -2.98
CA PHE A 127 -8.89 -18.40 -1.77
C PHE A 127 -8.22 -17.91 -0.46
N LEU A 128 -7.04 -17.28 -0.54
CA LEU A 128 -6.35 -16.70 0.61
C LEU A 128 -6.84 -15.29 0.94
N ILE A 129 -7.59 -14.64 0.05
CA ILE A 129 -8.11 -13.27 0.25
C ILE A 129 -8.98 -13.23 1.51
N ASP A 130 -9.88 -14.19 1.68
CA ASP A 130 -10.74 -14.27 2.88
C ASP A 130 -9.95 -14.47 4.19
N TYR A 131 -8.72 -14.97 4.08
CA TYR A 131 -7.83 -15.20 5.23
C TYR A 131 -6.74 -14.13 5.37
N ALA A 132 -6.74 -13.08 4.55
CA ALA A 132 -5.68 -12.07 4.55
C ALA A 132 -5.52 -11.39 5.93
N LEU A 133 -6.61 -11.04 6.60
CA LEU A 133 -6.55 -10.43 7.94
C LEU A 133 -6.02 -11.39 9.02
N PRO A 134 -6.52 -12.63 9.19
CA PRO A 134 -5.89 -13.61 10.09
C PRO A 134 -4.42 -13.84 9.81
N ILE A 135 -4.02 -13.98 8.53
CA ILE A 135 -2.62 -14.15 8.12
C ILE A 135 -1.79 -12.94 8.54
N SER A 136 -2.27 -11.72 8.27
CA SER A 136 -1.64 -10.47 8.69
C SER A 136 -1.37 -10.44 10.20
N VAL A 137 -2.39 -10.72 11.02
CA VAL A 137 -2.28 -10.73 12.49
C VAL A 137 -1.26 -11.76 12.96
N ILE A 138 -1.28 -12.97 12.40
CA ILE A 138 -0.33 -14.04 12.74
C ILE A 138 1.10 -13.60 12.42
N ILE A 139 1.35 -13.05 11.24
CA ILE A 139 2.67 -12.57 10.81
C ILE A 139 3.18 -11.49 11.77
N CYS A 140 2.36 -10.50 12.13
CA CYS A 140 2.73 -9.43 13.06
C CYS A 140 3.18 -9.99 14.42
N ILE A 141 2.40 -10.91 14.99
CA ILE A 141 2.69 -11.52 16.29
C ILE A 141 3.95 -12.39 16.22
N VAL A 142 4.10 -13.19 15.17
CA VAL A 142 5.26 -14.06 14.95
C VAL A 142 6.54 -13.24 14.80
N GLU A 143 6.52 -12.11 14.06
CA GLU A 143 7.68 -11.21 13.99
C GLU A 143 8.12 -10.72 15.37
N ILE A 144 7.18 -10.26 16.20
CA ILE A 144 7.48 -9.78 17.56
C ILE A 144 8.06 -10.91 18.42
N ILE A 145 7.48 -12.11 18.35
CA ILE A 145 7.96 -13.30 19.07
C ILE A 145 9.40 -13.63 18.66
N ILE A 146 9.66 -13.74 17.35
CA ILE A 146 10.99 -14.02 16.82
C ILE A 146 11.98 -12.95 17.28
N GLY A 147 11.60 -11.68 17.17
CA GLY A 147 12.45 -10.57 17.61
C GLY A 147 12.93 -10.73 19.05
N ILE A 148 12.01 -10.97 19.99
CA ILE A 148 12.32 -11.11 21.42
C ILE A 148 13.08 -12.41 21.70
N LEU A 149 12.70 -13.55 21.09
CA LEU A 149 13.41 -14.82 21.29
C LEU A 149 14.84 -14.78 20.75
N LEU A 150 15.10 -14.08 19.65
CA LEU A 150 16.45 -13.84 19.14
C LEU A 150 17.29 -13.04 20.14
N ILE A 151 16.74 -11.99 20.75
CA ILE A 151 17.42 -11.16 21.75
C ILE A 151 17.79 -12.01 22.98
N VAL A 152 16.83 -12.78 23.50
CA VAL A 152 17.03 -13.62 24.71
C VAL A 152 17.87 -14.87 24.42
N GLY A 153 17.96 -15.29 23.16
CA GLY A 153 18.74 -16.45 22.74
C GLY A 153 18.10 -17.80 23.04
N GLU A 154 16.78 -17.83 23.15
CA GLU A 154 16.04 -19.06 23.45
C GLU A 154 15.57 -19.78 22.19
N LYS A 155 15.69 -21.13 22.18
CA LYS A 155 15.23 -21.99 21.09
C LYS A 155 15.67 -21.51 19.70
N ILE A 156 16.93 -21.07 19.58
CA ILE A 156 17.47 -20.48 18.36
C ILE A 156 17.30 -21.39 17.15
N LYS A 157 17.37 -22.71 17.29
CA LYS A 157 17.17 -23.65 16.16
C LYS A 157 15.81 -23.46 15.49
N PRO A 158 14.65 -23.71 16.13
CA PRO A 158 13.37 -23.51 15.47
C PRO A 158 13.15 -22.04 15.08
N VAL A 159 13.60 -21.09 15.89
CA VAL A 159 13.48 -19.65 15.58
C VAL A 159 14.24 -19.30 14.30
N SER A 160 15.44 -19.83 14.09
CA SER A 160 16.23 -19.55 12.87
C SER A 160 15.63 -20.18 11.61
N TYR A 161 14.97 -21.34 11.71
CA TYR A 161 14.24 -21.92 10.58
C TYR A 161 13.05 -21.04 10.18
N ILE A 162 12.22 -20.64 11.17
CA ILE A 162 11.07 -19.77 10.90
C ILE A 162 11.53 -18.41 10.36
N LEU A 163 12.61 -17.85 10.93
CA LEU A 163 13.22 -16.60 10.47
C LEU A 163 13.62 -16.68 8.99
N VAL A 164 14.40 -17.70 8.61
CA VAL A 164 14.88 -17.85 7.24
C VAL A 164 13.72 -18.09 6.27
N LEU A 165 12.73 -18.90 6.68
CA LEU A 165 11.52 -19.13 5.87
C LEU A 165 10.76 -17.82 5.65
N MET A 166 10.51 -17.07 6.71
CA MET A 166 9.77 -15.81 6.65
C MET A 166 10.53 -14.74 5.86
N MET A 167 11.85 -14.61 6.07
CA MET A 167 12.67 -13.68 5.28
C MET A 167 12.76 -14.10 3.82
N GLY A 168 12.86 -15.39 3.54
CA GLY A 168 12.81 -15.92 2.18
C GLY A 168 11.49 -15.58 1.49
N PHE A 169 10.37 -15.73 2.20
CA PHE A 169 9.05 -15.36 1.70
C PHE A 169 8.95 -13.85 1.40
N PHE A 170 9.34 -12.97 2.32
CA PHE A 170 9.31 -11.53 2.07
C PHE A 170 10.28 -11.09 0.97
N THR A 171 11.50 -11.67 0.92
CA THR A 171 12.44 -11.42 -0.18
C THR A 171 11.86 -11.85 -1.53
N PHE A 172 11.11 -12.95 -1.56
CA PHE A 172 10.42 -13.40 -2.77
C PHE A 172 9.29 -12.45 -3.19
N LEU A 173 8.48 -11.95 -2.24
CA LEU A 173 7.43 -10.96 -2.53
C LEU A 173 8.03 -9.65 -3.07
N THR A 174 9.07 -9.13 -2.40
CA THR A 174 9.72 -7.89 -2.85
C THR A 174 10.49 -8.05 -4.16
N TRP A 175 11.05 -9.24 -4.42
CA TRP A 175 11.62 -9.57 -5.72
C TRP A 175 10.55 -9.59 -6.82
N HIS A 176 9.39 -10.21 -6.55
CA HIS A 176 8.27 -10.18 -7.46
C HIS A 176 7.86 -8.76 -7.80
N THR A 177 7.63 -7.91 -6.78
CA THR A 177 7.29 -6.49 -6.95
C THR A 177 8.35 -5.72 -7.75
N ALA A 178 9.64 -5.91 -7.43
CA ALA A 178 10.75 -5.20 -8.08
C ALA A 178 10.99 -5.62 -9.55
N THR A 179 10.50 -6.80 -9.94
CA THR A 179 10.67 -7.37 -11.29
C THR A 179 9.36 -7.55 -12.04
N CYS A 180 8.25 -7.06 -11.49
CA CYS A 180 6.98 -7.06 -12.17
C CYS A 180 7.04 -6.13 -13.38
N ASP A 181 6.46 -6.58 -14.48
CA ASP A 181 6.40 -5.85 -15.75
C ASP A 181 4.98 -5.92 -16.30
N SER A 182 4.24 -4.84 -16.14
CA SER A 182 2.84 -4.73 -16.56
C SER A 182 2.66 -4.77 -18.09
N SER A 183 3.74 -4.61 -18.87
CA SER A 183 3.68 -4.72 -20.33
C SER A 183 3.64 -6.17 -20.80
N LYS A 184 4.06 -7.13 -19.97
CA LYS A 184 4.03 -8.55 -20.29
C LYS A 184 2.60 -9.07 -20.25
N LYS A 185 2.35 -10.09 -21.06
CA LYS A 185 1.07 -10.80 -21.08
C LYS A 185 1.29 -12.25 -20.63
N PHE A 186 0.35 -12.80 -19.88
CA PHE A 186 0.39 -14.19 -19.42
C PHE A 186 -0.91 -14.91 -19.72
N LYS A 187 -0.84 -16.25 -19.83
CA LYS A 187 -2.00 -17.10 -20.02
C LYS A 187 -2.71 -17.35 -18.69
N ASP A 188 -4.02 -17.11 -18.68
CA ASP A 188 -4.86 -17.36 -17.52
C ASP A 188 -5.85 -18.51 -17.78
N ARG A 189 -6.55 -18.98 -16.74
CA ARG A 189 -7.54 -20.06 -16.80
C ARG A 189 -8.59 -19.80 -17.88
N ASP A 190 -9.10 -18.60 -17.98
CA ASP A 190 -10.15 -18.21 -18.93
C ASP A 190 -9.68 -18.30 -20.39
N THR A 191 -8.38 -18.32 -20.65
CA THR A 191 -7.81 -18.52 -21.99
C THR A 191 -7.72 -19.99 -22.39
N TYR A 192 -7.99 -20.94 -21.50
CA TYR A 192 -7.75 -22.39 -21.69
C TYR A 192 -9.01 -23.25 -21.81
N GLU A 193 -10.17 -22.77 -21.40
CA GLU A 193 -11.41 -23.57 -21.44
C GLU A 193 -11.98 -23.79 -22.84
N ILE A 194 -11.25 -23.37 -23.88
CA ILE A 194 -11.65 -23.57 -25.28
C ILE A 194 -10.94 -24.81 -25.87
N SER A 195 -11.06 -25.91 -25.21
CA SER A 195 -10.60 -27.20 -25.77
C SER A 195 -11.60 -27.83 -26.78
N ASN A 196 -12.80 -27.26 -26.91
CA ASN A 196 -13.78 -27.70 -27.88
C ASN A 196 -13.54 -26.98 -29.22
N PRO A 197 -13.16 -27.72 -30.30
CA PRO A 197 -12.84 -27.10 -31.59
C PRO A 197 -14.00 -26.34 -32.24
N ILE A 198 -15.26 -26.69 -31.90
CA ILE A 198 -16.45 -25.94 -32.38
C ILE A 198 -16.57 -24.58 -31.68
N VAL A 199 -16.25 -24.53 -30.39
CA VAL A 199 -16.25 -23.29 -29.60
C VAL A 199 -15.07 -22.42 -30.04
N ALA A 200 -13.89 -23.01 -30.26
CA ALA A 200 -12.71 -22.29 -30.75
C ALA A 200 -12.96 -21.61 -32.10
N SER A 201 -13.61 -22.29 -33.05
CA SER A 201 -13.93 -21.71 -34.36
C SER A 201 -14.94 -20.55 -34.27
N LYS A 202 -15.94 -20.64 -33.38
CA LYS A 202 -16.90 -19.57 -33.15
C LYS A 202 -16.30 -18.38 -32.45
N ILE A 203 -15.29 -18.59 -31.62
CA ILE A 203 -14.53 -17.53 -30.97
C ILE A 203 -13.64 -16.78 -31.97
N GLU A 204 -12.98 -17.52 -32.88
CA GLU A 204 -12.25 -16.89 -33.99
C GLU A 204 -13.17 -16.07 -34.90
N GLU A 205 -14.36 -16.56 -35.18
CA GLU A 205 -15.39 -15.83 -35.92
C GLU A 205 -15.85 -14.56 -35.17
N ALA A 206 -16.02 -14.64 -33.85
CA ALA A 206 -16.38 -13.50 -33.01
C ALA A 206 -15.28 -12.43 -32.90
N LYS A 207 -14.00 -12.81 -33.01
CA LYS A 207 -12.87 -11.87 -33.07
C LYS A 207 -12.89 -11.00 -34.33
N THR A 208 -13.36 -11.57 -35.43
CA THR A 208 -13.44 -10.89 -36.73
C THR A 208 -14.76 -10.16 -36.93
N ASN A 209 -15.83 -10.62 -36.30
CA ASN A 209 -17.17 -10.07 -36.41
C ASN A 209 -17.65 -9.51 -35.06
N LYS A 210 -17.62 -8.16 -34.90
CA LYS A 210 -18.03 -7.45 -33.68
C LYS A 210 -19.51 -7.61 -33.31
N ASP A 211 -20.33 -8.15 -34.19
CA ASP A 211 -21.75 -8.37 -33.91
C ASP A 211 -22.01 -9.70 -33.16
N ILE A 212 -21.00 -10.56 -33.06
CA ILE A 212 -21.10 -11.82 -32.31
C ILE A 212 -20.62 -11.59 -30.89
N LYS A 213 -21.56 -11.60 -29.95
CA LYS A 213 -21.27 -11.52 -28.52
C LYS A 213 -21.16 -12.92 -27.92
N ILE A 214 -20.07 -13.19 -27.21
CA ILE A 214 -19.89 -14.43 -26.47
C ILE A 214 -20.40 -14.21 -25.05
N VAL A 215 -21.34 -15.03 -24.66
CA VAL A 215 -22.04 -14.93 -23.37
C VAL A 215 -21.68 -16.16 -22.54
N SER A 216 -21.33 -15.98 -21.26
CA SER A 216 -21.10 -17.08 -20.32
C SER A 216 -22.43 -17.80 -20.06
N HIS A 217 -22.36 -18.99 -19.44
CA HIS A 217 -23.56 -19.72 -18.99
C HIS A 217 -24.40 -18.95 -17.97
N THR A 218 -23.84 -17.89 -17.34
CA THR A 218 -24.53 -16.97 -16.43
C THR A 218 -25.14 -15.76 -17.13
N GLY A 219 -25.04 -15.67 -18.47
CA GLY A 219 -25.59 -14.58 -19.26
C GLY A 219 -24.73 -13.31 -19.29
N GLN A 220 -23.50 -13.34 -18.73
CA GLN A 220 -22.57 -12.19 -18.80
C GLN A 220 -21.77 -12.23 -20.10
N GLU A 221 -21.58 -11.06 -20.71
CA GLU A 221 -20.74 -10.90 -21.89
C GLU A 221 -19.27 -11.20 -21.54
N VAL A 222 -18.69 -12.19 -22.20
CA VAL A 222 -17.29 -12.58 -21.99
C VAL A 222 -16.43 -11.84 -23.03
N VAL A 223 -15.64 -10.88 -22.57
CA VAL A 223 -14.60 -10.27 -23.38
C VAL A 223 -13.45 -11.27 -23.48
N ILE A 224 -13.18 -11.78 -24.69
CA ILE A 224 -12.05 -12.70 -24.90
C ILE A 224 -10.79 -11.84 -25.04
N ASP A 225 -10.16 -11.59 -23.94
CA ASP A 225 -8.77 -11.15 -23.95
C ASP A 225 -7.88 -12.40 -24.03
N GLU A 226 -7.11 -12.51 -25.09
CA GLU A 226 -6.26 -13.71 -25.32
C GLU A 226 -5.20 -13.90 -24.24
N MET A 227 -4.83 -12.81 -23.56
CA MET A 227 -3.80 -12.79 -22.53
C MET A 227 -4.08 -11.68 -21.52
N LYS A 228 -4.03 -11.99 -20.25
CA LYS A 228 -4.12 -11.00 -19.16
C LYS A 228 -2.79 -10.29 -18.93
N GLN A 229 -2.86 -9.04 -18.46
CA GLN A 229 -1.67 -8.29 -18.03
C GLN A 229 -1.43 -8.51 -16.53
N PRO A 230 -0.16 -8.58 -16.09
CA PRO A 230 0.16 -8.65 -14.67
C PRO A 230 -0.30 -7.40 -13.92
N GLN A 231 -0.85 -7.61 -12.73
CA GLN A 231 -1.13 -6.55 -11.77
C GLN A 231 0.09 -6.38 -10.87
N CYS A 232 0.85 -5.31 -11.10
CA CYS A 232 2.05 -5.04 -10.32
C CYS A 232 1.67 -4.33 -9.02
N VAL A 233 2.08 -4.91 -7.89
CA VAL A 233 1.92 -4.30 -6.58
C VAL A 233 2.97 -3.20 -6.41
N ASP A 234 2.59 -2.00 -5.99
CA ASP A 234 3.48 -0.83 -5.95
C ASP A 234 4.51 -0.90 -4.81
N ASP A 235 4.14 -1.47 -3.65
CA ASP A 235 5.02 -1.60 -2.50
C ASP A 235 4.83 -2.95 -1.77
N CYS A 236 5.81 -3.33 -0.95
CA CYS A 236 5.77 -4.61 -0.24
C CYS A 236 4.90 -4.62 1.03
N GLY A 237 4.34 -3.50 1.44
CA GLY A 237 3.59 -3.37 2.70
C GLY A 237 4.41 -3.60 3.98
N CYS A 238 5.73 -3.80 3.89
CA CYS A 238 6.57 -4.11 5.07
C CYS A 238 6.59 -3.02 6.13
N PHE A 239 6.64 -1.77 5.69
CA PHE A 239 6.51 -0.57 6.52
C PHE A 239 5.40 0.35 6.00
N GLY A 240 4.85 0.05 4.83
CA GLY A 240 3.67 0.67 4.24
C GLY A 240 3.60 2.18 4.43
N ASP A 241 2.45 2.63 4.88
CA ASP A 241 2.15 4.05 5.13
C ASP A 241 3.03 4.69 6.21
N ALA A 242 3.69 3.90 7.08
CA ALA A 242 4.58 4.45 8.11
C ALA A 242 5.78 5.19 7.51
N MET A 243 6.30 4.73 6.38
CA MET A 243 7.37 5.44 5.65
C MET A 243 6.82 6.68 4.94
N LYS A 244 5.66 6.59 4.29
CA LYS A 244 5.00 7.75 3.67
C LYS A 244 4.73 8.85 4.69
N GLY A 245 4.14 8.51 5.82
CA GLY A 245 3.76 9.48 6.86
C GLY A 245 4.95 10.06 7.64
N SER A 246 6.13 9.44 7.61
CA SER A 246 7.31 9.92 8.37
C SER A 246 8.38 10.57 7.49
N ILE A 247 8.62 10.02 6.31
CA ILE A 247 9.70 10.47 5.39
C ILE A 247 9.14 11.11 4.10
N GLY A 248 7.81 11.09 3.94
CA GLY A 248 7.11 11.67 2.78
C GLY A 248 7.04 10.76 1.55
N ARG A 249 7.66 9.56 1.56
CA ARG A 249 7.57 8.58 0.46
C ARG A 249 7.67 7.14 0.95
N SER A 250 7.13 6.21 0.18
CA SER A 250 7.38 4.77 0.35
C SER A 250 8.79 4.39 -0.13
N LEU A 251 9.26 3.24 0.29
CA LEU A 251 10.39 2.59 -0.35
C LEU A 251 10.00 2.15 -1.76
N THR A 252 10.86 2.42 -2.72
CA THR A 252 10.69 1.86 -4.06
C THR A 252 10.76 0.33 -4.02
N PRO A 253 10.17 -0.40 -5.00
CA PRO A 253 10.25 -1.86 -5.05
C PRO A 253 11.69 -2.39 -4.96
N LYS A 254 12.65 -1.72 -5.61
CA LYS A 254 14.08 -2.08 -5.57
C LYS A 254 14.71 -1.84 -4.20
N GLU A 255 14.39 -0.73 -3.53
CA GLU A 255 14.85 -0.44 -2.16
C GLU A 255 14.31 -1.47 -1.17
N SER A 256 13.03 -1.85 -1.31
CA SER A 256 12.37 -2.87 -0.50
C SER A 256 13.05 -4.24 -0.66
N LEU A 257 13.32 -4.65 -1.90
CA LEU A 257 14.05 -5.88 -2.19
C LEU A 257 15.45 -5.87 -1.56
N TRP A 258 16.19 -4.77 -1.72
CA TRP A 258 17.53 -4.65 -1.18
C TRP A 258 17.54 -4.73 0.36
N LYS A 259 16.62 -4.06 1.01
CA LYS A 259 16.39 -4.17 2.46
C LYS A 259 16.18 -5.63 2.88
N ASP A 260 15.32 -6.36 2.18
CA ASP A 260 15.02 -7.75 2.54
C ASP A 260 16.19 -8.70 2.27
N ILE A 261 16.98 -8.46 1.21
CA ILE A 261 18.24 -9.18 0.96
C ILE A 261 19.21 -8.98 2.13
N ILE A 262 19.36 -7.74 2.64
CA ILE A 262 20.23 -7.45 3.80
C ILE A 262 19.74 -8.20 5.03
N VAL A 263 18.44 -8.16 5.34
CA VAL A 263 17.89 -8.83 6.51
C VAL A 263 17.99 -10.35 6.37
N PHE A 264 17.74 -10.88 5.17
CA PHE A 264 17.94 -12.31 4.88
C PHE A 264 19.40 -12.73 5.07
N TYR A 265 20.35 -11.94 4.57
CA TYR A 265 21.78 -12.17 4.74
C TYR A 265 22.18 -12.23 6.23
N LEU A 266 21.73 -11.26 7.02
CA LEU A 266 21.98 -11.26 8.47
C LEU A 266 21.31 -12.46 9.17
N GLY A 267 20.08 -12.82 8.77
CA GLY A 267 19.34 -13.97 9.29
C GLY A 267 20.06 -15.29 8.97
N PHE A 268 20.67 -15.39 7.79
CA PHE A 268 21.41 -16.57 7.37
C PHE A 268 22.64 -16.85 8.27
N TRP A 269 23.31 -15.81 8.77
CA TRP A 269 24.38 -15.99 9.77
C TRP A 269 23.89 -16.59 11.09
N ILE A 270 22.69 -16.25 11.53
CA ILE A 270 22.05 -16.87 12.72
C ILE A 270 21.76 -18.34 12.42
N PHE A 271 21.24 -18.64 11.24
CA PHE A 271 21.00 -20.02 10.81
C PHE A 271 22.28 -20.86 10.76
N LEU A 272 23.37 -20.34 10.19
CA LEU A 272 24.65 -21.04 10.16
C LEU A 272 25.26 -21.29 11.56
N ALA A 273 24.94 -20.43 12.52
CA ALA A 273 25.44 -20.52 13.88
C ALA A 273 24.47 -21.18 14.87
N GLN A 274 23.28 -21.61 14.44
CA GLN A 274 22.20 -22.10 15.32
C GLN A 274 22.61 -23.25 16.27
N TRP A 275 23.60 -24.04 15.86
CA TRP A 275 24.09 -25.19 16.65
C TRP A 275 25.05 -24.80 17.77
N ILE A 276 25.67 -23.60 17.69
CA ILE A 276 26.66 -23.12 18.65
C ILE A 276 26.15 -21.99 19.52
N ILE A 277 24.99 -21.41 19.19
CA ILE A 277 24.32 -20.40 20.02
C ILE A 277 23.65 -21.10 21.19
N VAL A 278 23.98 -20.67 22.42
CA VAL A 278 23.38 -21.12 23.64
C VAL A 278 22.53 -20.01 24.25
N PRO A 279 21.55 -20.35 25.12
CA PRO A 279 20.75 -19.36 25.84
C PRO A 279 21.64 -18.36 26.59
N ASN A 280 21.27 -17.09 26.54
CA ASN A 280 22.07 -16.02 27.13
C ASN A 280 22.11 -16.11 28.65
N ASN A 281 23.25 -15.73 29.21
CA ASN A 281 23.38 -15.45 30.64
C ASN A 281 22.85 -14.02 30.97
N ARG A 282 22.76 -13.67 32.25
CA ARG A 282 22.20 -12.40 32.72
C ARG A 282 22.93 -11.17 32.10
N LYS A 283 24.26 -11.20 32.01
CA LYS A 283 25.03 -10.09 31.41
C LYS A 283 24.76 -9.97 29.93
N GLN A 284 24.72 -11.08 29.21
CA GLN A 284 24.40 -11.11 27.79
C GLN A 284 22.98 -10.60 27.51
N ASN A 285 21.99 -10.99 28.32
CA ASN A 285 20.62 -10.47 28.20
C ASN A 285 20.56 -8.93 28.31
N ILE A 286 21.34 -8.34 29.23
CA ILE A 286 21.43 -6.88 29.37
C ILE A 286 22.07 -6.27 28.14
N VAL A 287 23.20 -6.80 27.66
CA VAL A 287 23.93 -6.25 26.50
C VAL A 287 23.07 -6.35 25.22
N PHE A 288 22.50 -7.53 24.94
CA PHE A 288 21.66 -7.72 23.75
C PHE A 288 20.36 -6.92 23.85
N GLY A 289 19.75 -6.88 25.05
CA GLY A 289 18.53 -6.09 25.27
C GLY A 289 18.77 -4.60 25.05
N LEU A 290 19.84 -4.03 25.60
CA LEU A 290 20.18 -2.62 25.42
C LEU A 290 20.52 -2.30 23.96
N PHE A 291 21.33 -3.15 23.30
CA PHE A 291 21.68 -2.93 21.90
C PHE A 291 20.45 -3.01 20.98
N SER A 292 19.59 -4.00 21.20
CA SER A 292 18.32 -4.11 20.44
C SER A 292 17.38 -2.96 20.71
N LEU A 293 17.30 -2.46 21.96
CA LEU A 293 16.52 -1.26 22.28
C LEU A 293 17.07 -0.02 21.58
N LEU A 294 18.39 0.12 21.42
CA LEU A 294 18.96 1.20 20.60
C LEU A 294 18.50 1.12 19.14
N VAL A 295 18.44 -0.09 18.58
CA VAL A 295 17.88 -0.30 17.24
C VAL A 295 16.39 0.09 17.20
N VAL A 296 15.61 -0.31 18.22
CA VAL A 296 14.19 0.08 18.31
C VAL A 296 14.04 1.60 18.44
N VAL A 297 14.88 2.27 19.24
CA VAL A 297 14.88 3.75 19.36
C VAL A 297 15.19 4.39 18.01
N PHE A 298 16.21 3.90 17.31
CA PHE A 298 16.59 4.43 15.99
C PHE A 298 15.42 4.38 15.00
N PHE A 299 14.75 3.24 14.86
CA PHE A 299 13.58 3.14 13.98
C PHE A 299 12.36 3.92 14.50
N SER A 300 12.19 4.00 15.83
CA SER A 300 11.13 4.82 16.43
C SER A 300 11.31 6.31 16.13
N MET A 301 12.55 6.79 16.06
CA MET A 301 12.85 8.16 15.61
C MET A 301 12.49 8.36 14.13
N ILE A 302 12.86 7.41 13.26
CA ILE A 302 12.50 7.44 11.84
C ILE A 302 10.99 7.51 11.65
N PHE A 303 10.22 6.65 12.37
CA PHE A 303 8.76 6.60 12.23
C PHE A 303 8.03 7.65 13.10
N SER A 304 8.75 8.48 13.84
CA SER A 304 8.17 9.46 14.79
C SER A 304 7.13 8.81 15.73
N TRP A 305 7.43 7.58 16.19
CA TRP A 305 6.54 6.77 17.02
C TRP A 305 7.31 6.00 18.09
N TYR A 306 7.19 6.45 19.34
CA TYR A 306 8.00 5.92 20.45
C TYR A 306 7.34 4.77 21.22
N PHE A 307 6.10 4.41 20.92
CA PHE A 307 5.44 3.24 21.52
C PHE A 307 6.25 1.95 21.35
N PRO A 308 6.91 1.63 20.22
CA PRO A 308 7.76 0.46 20.08
C PRO A 308 8.88 0.36 21.12
N VAL A 309 9.41 1.49 21.61
CA VAL A 309 10.44 1.49 22.65
C VAL A 309 9.86 0.99 23.98
N LEU A 310 8.68 1.52 24.36
CA LEU A 310 7.99 1.07 25.58
C LEU A 310 7.59 -0.40 25.47
N PHE A 311 6.99 -0.78 24.36
CA PHE A 311 6.56 -2.16 24.11
C PHE A 311 7.75 -3.13 24.08
N GLY A 312 8.83 -2.79 23.37
CA GLY A 312 10.05 -3.59 23.30
C GLY A 312 10.69 -3.78 24.68
N PHE A 313 10.74 -2.72 25.49
CA PHE A 313 11.22 -2.82 26.87
C PHE A 313 10.34 -3.77 27.71
N ILE A 314 9.01 -3.57 27.69
CA ILE A 314 8.05 -4.43 28.42
C ILE A 314 8.13 -5.88 27.91
N GLY A 315 8.21 -6.08 26.60
CA GLY A 315 8.30 -7.39 25.96
C GLY A 315 9.55 -8.15 26.37
N ILE A 316 10.72 -7.50 26.29
CA ILE A 316 12.00 -8.12 26.68
C ILE A 316 12.04 -8.37 28.19
N ALA A 317 11.72 -7.36 29.01
CA ALA A 317 11.75 -7.49 30.47
C ALA A 317 10.73 -8.52 30.98
N GLY A 318 9.50 -8.50 30.44
CA GLY A 318 8.44 -9.44 30.77
C GLY A 318 8.78 -10.87 30.35
N ALA A 319 9.33 -11.08 29.16
CA ALA A 319 9.79 -12.39 28.70
C ALA A 319 10.88 -12.95 29.63
N LEU A 320 11.85 -12.12 30.04
CA LEU A 320 12.88 -12.49 31.00
C LEU A 320 12.31 -12.77 32.40
N TRP A 321 11.30 -12.00 32.81
CA TRP A 321 10.60 -12.25 34.09
C TRP A 321 9.85 -13.58 34.07
N VAL A 322 9.12 -13.90 33.00
CA VAL A 322 8.44 -15.19 32.80
C VAL A 322 9.45 -16.32 32.80
N LYS A 323 10.59 -16.18 32.12
CA LYS A 323 11.67 -17.15 32.12
C LYS A 323 12.17 -17.45 33.53
N ASN A 324 12.34 -16.41 34.36
CA ASN A 324 12.94 -16.55 35.69
C ASN A 324 11.92 -17.00 36.76
N LYS A 325 10.65 -16.66 36.65
CA LYS A 325 9.60 -16.88 37.64
C LYS A 325 8.56 -17.93 37.26
N GLY A 326 8.47 -18.29 35.96
CA GLY A 326 7.44 -19.17 35.41
C GLY A 326 7.55 -20.65 35.82
N GLY A 327 8.55 -21.03 36.63
CA GLY A 327 8.77 -22.41 37.06
C GLY A 327 8.99 -23.37 35.89
N VAL A 328 8.70 -24.65 36.11
CA VAL A 328 8.92 -25.71 35.10
C VAL A 328 7.97 -25.54 33.89
N LEU A 329 6.76 -25.06 34.15
CA LEU A 329 5.70 -25.02 33.12
C LEU A 329 5.84 -23.81 32.17
N LEU A 330 6.10 -22.63 32.70
CA LEU A 330 6.12 -21.36 31.92
C LEU A 330 7.51 -20.75 31.82
N GLY A 331 8.50 -21.17 32.62
CA GLY A 331 9.86 -20.62 32.59
C GLY A 331 10.71 -21.08 31.40
N ASN A 332 10.08 -21.24 30.24
CA ASN A 332 10.71 -21.71 29.01
C ASN A 332 10.29 -20.84 27.81
N ALA A 333 10.80 -21.16 26.62
CA ALA A 333 10.48 -20.40 25.40
C ALA A 333 8.98 -20.38 25.09
N TRP A 334 8.23 -21.41 25.38
CA TRP A 334 6.78 -21.46 25.17
C TRP A 334 6.04 -20.46 26.06
N GLY A 335 6.39 -20.40 27.35
CA GLY A 335 5.80 -19.42 28.26
C GLY A 335 6.13 -17.97 27.85
N MET A 336 7.37 -17.70 27.41
CA MET A 336 7.73 -16.40 26.87
C MET A 336 6.94 -16.07 25.62
N SER A 337 6.82 -17.02 24.67
CA SER A 337 6.03 -16.81 23.46
C SER A 337 4.57 -16.55 23.78
N LEU A 338 3.97 -17.29 24.73
CA LEU A 338 2.61 -17.06 25.19
C LEU A 338 2.43 -15.66 25.77
N PHE A 339 3.36 -15.21 26.63
CA PHE A 339 3.33 -13.84 27.17
C PHE A 339 3.38 -12.78 26.06
N ILE A 340 4.29 -12.95 25.09
CA ILE A 340 4.43 -12.01 23.97
C ILE A 340 3.15 -12.04 23.10
N THR A 341 2.60 -13.22 22.83
CA THR A 341 1.32 -13.37 22.10
C THR A 341 0.19 -12.64 22.80
N LEU A 342 0.10 -12.73 24.12
CA LEU A 342 -0.95 -12.06 24.90
C LEU A 342 -0.84 -10.54 24.79
N ILE A 343 0.34 -9.95 25.03
CA ILE A 343 0.50 -8.49 24.97
C ILE A 343 0.35 -7.96 23.54
N SER A 344 0.86 -8.69 22.55
CA SER A 344 0.69 -8.34 21.13
C SER A 344 -0.76 -8.51 20.67
N GLY A 345 -1.43 -9.59 21.11
CA GLY A 345 -2.84 -9.83 20.80
C GLY A 345 -3.77 -8.76 21.40
N VAL A 346 -3.50 -8.33 22.64
CA VAL A 346 -4.24 -7.21 23.27
C VAL A 346 -4.04 -5.93 22.46
N PHE A 347 -2.83 -5.64 22.03
CA PHE A 347 -2.54 -4.46 21.19
C PHE A 347 -3.26 -4.53 19.85
N VAL A 348 -3.16 -5.66 19.12
CA VAL A 348 -3.85 -5.86 17.84
C VAL A 348 -5.38 -5.77 18.00
N PHE A 349 -5.92 -6.40 19.06
CA PHE A 349 -7.35 -6.31 19.36
C PHE A 349 -7.81 -4.87 19.58
N PHE A 350 -7.03 -4.09 20.33
CA PHE A 350 -7.29 -2.67 20.55
C PHE A 350 -7.32 -1.90 19.22
N VAL A 351 -6.31 -2.07 18.39
CA VAL A 351 -6.20 -1.37 17.11
C VAL A 351 -7.33 -1.76 16.14
N LEU A 352 -7.64 -3.06 16.02
CA LEU A 352 -8.77 -3.53 15.18
C LEU A 352 -10.13 -3.03 15.66
N ARG A 353 -10.25 -2.76 16.97
CA ARG A 353 -11.50 -2.28 17.57
C ARG A 353 -11.69 -0.78 17.42
N TYR A 354 -10.62 -0.01 17.46
CA TYR A 354 -10.71 1.46 17.51
C TYR A 354 -10.16 2.15 16.27
N GLU A 355 -8.95 2.07 15.95
CA GLU A 355 -8.20 2.60 14.79
C GLU A 355 -6.70 2.46 15.12
N PRO A 356 -5.80 2.62 14.15
CA PRO A 356 -4.36 2.66 14.42
C PRO A 356 -4.00 3.67 15.51
N MET A 357 -3.12 3.28 16.45
CA MET A 357 -2.65 4.17 17.51
C MET A 357 -1.85 5.35 16.94
N LYS A 358 -1.04 5.11 15.92
CA LYS A 358 -0.40 6.10 15.09
C LYS A 358 -0.93 5.96 13.67
N ASP A 359 -1.70 6.93 13.23
CA ASP A 359 -2.18 6.97 11.86
C ASP A 359 -1.14 7.65 10.96
N TYR A 360 -0.63 6.90 9.98
CA TYR A 360 0.36 7.37 9.00
C TYR A 360 -0.27 7.72 7.65
N ARG A 361 -1.57 7.52 7.52
CA ARG A 361 -2.31 7.74 6.27
C ARG A 361 -2.53 9.22 6.03
N PRO A 362 -2.77 9.63 4.77
CA PRO A 362 -2.99 11.04 4.43
C PRO A 362 -4.12 11.72 5.21
N TYR A 363 -5.11 10.93 5.63
CA TYR A 363 -6.28 11.42 6.37
C TYR A 363 -6.16 11.29 7.90
N ALA A 364 -4.95 11.31 8.42
CA ALA A 364 -4.71 11.29 9.86
C ALA A 364 -5.21 12.58 10.54
N GLU A 365 -5.56 12.51 11.83
CA GLU A 365 -5.88 13.71 12.61
C GLU A 365 -4.69 14.67 12.61
N GLY A 366 -4.94 15.94 12.28
CA GLY A 366 -3.94 16.98 12.10
C GLY A 366 -3.45 17.16 10.66
N SER A 367 -3.82 16.28 9.72
CA SER A 367 -3.42 16.42 8.32
C SER A 367 -4.10 17.60 7.64
N ASN A 368 -3.33 18.35 6.85
CA ASN A 368 -3.83 19.37 5.95
C ASN A 368 -4.09 18.78 4.58
N LEU A 369 -5.36 18.54 4.25
CA LEU A 369 -5.76 17.89 3.01
C LEU A 369 -5.38 18.73 1.78
N VAL A 370 -5.47 20.06 1.87
CA VAL A 370 -5.10 20.99 0.77
C VAL A 370 -3.63 20.80 0.41
N GLU A 371 -2.75 20.76 1.41
CA GLU A 371 -1.32 20.55 1.23
C GLU A 371 -1.03 19.18 0.61
N LEU A 372 -1.67 18.13 1.15
CA LEU A 372 -1.48 16.75 0.68
C LEU A 372 -2.02 16.49 -0.74
N MET A 373 -3.00 17.27 -1.17
CA MET A 373 -3.52 17.25 -2.54
C MET A 373 -2.63 18.00 -3.54
N ASN A 374 -1.80 18.92 -3.05
CA ASN A 374 -0.99 19.80 -3.88
C ASN A 374 0.52 19.57 -3.74
N ASN A 375 0.95 18.60 -2.91
CA ASN A 375 2.38 18.31 -2.68
C ASN A 375 3.02 17.44 -3.78
N GLY A 376 2.33 17.21 -4.90
CA GLY A 376 2.89 16.56 -6.07
C GLY A 376 3.83 17.49 -6.84
N GLU A 377 4.73 16.89 -7.60
CA GLU A 377 5.63 17.61 -8.50
C GLU A 377 5.54 17.06 -9.91
N GLU A 378 5.40 17.93 -10.89
CA GLU A 378 5.40 17.53 -12.30
C GLU A 378 6.76 16.96 -12.71
N GLY A 379 6.72 15.85 -13.44
CA GLY A 379 7.92 15.24 -14.00
C GLY A 379 8.47 16.07 -15.17
N VAL A 380 9.78 16.07 -15.29
CA VAL A 380 10.45 16.67 -16.45
C VAL A 380 10.91 15.55 -17.37
N TYR A 381 10.38 15.55 -18.56
CA TYR A 381 10.68 14.55 -19.59
C TYR A 381 11.33 15.23 -20.79
N GLN A 382 12.35 14.60 -21.32
CA GLN A 382 13.05 15.04 -22.52
C GLN A 382 12.80 14.05 -23.64
N SER A 383 12.28 14.54 -24.77
CA SER A 383 12.06 13.72 -25.96
C SER A 383 13.39 13.48 -26.67
N MET A 384 13.78 12.22 -26.79
CA MET A 384 15.02 11.80 -27.43
C MET A 384 14.72 11.03 -28.71
N LEU A 385 15.43 11.38 -29.78
CA LEU A 385 15.37 10.64 -31.05
C LEU A 385 16.28 9.43 -30.97
N ARG A 386 15.74 8.24 -31.19
CA ARG A 386 16.50 6.98 -31.17
C ARG A 386 16.89 6.58 -32.58
N TYR A 387 18.20 6.46 -32.76
CA TYR A 387 18.84 5.96 -33.98
C TYR A 387 19.53 4.65 -33.70
N VAL A 388 19.43 3.68 -34.63
CA VAL A 388 20.09 2.38 -34.55
C VAL A 388 21.00 2.18 -35.75
N ASN A 389 22.23 1.76 -35.51
CA ASN A 389 23.15 1.41 -36.58
C ASN A 389 22.73 0.09 -37.23
N LYS A 390 22.55 0.07 -38.54
CA LYS A 390 22.06 -1.10 -39.30
C LYS A 390 22.97 -2.30 -39.20
N LYS A 391 24.30 -2.08 -39.08
CA LYS A 391 25.31 -3.14 -39.06
C LYS A 391 25.64 -3.59 -37.63
N THR A 392 25.95 -2.63 -36.75
CA THR A 392 26.44 -2.93 -35.39
C THR A 392 25.34 -3.11 -34.38
N LYS A 393 24.09 -2.70 -34.72
CA LYS A 393 22.94 -2.64 -33.80
C LYS A 393 23.17 -1.72 -32.59
N GLU A 394 24.16 -0.84 -32.66
CA GLU A 394 24.40 0.20 -31.65
C GLU A 394 23.27 1.21 -31.66
N GLU A 395 22.77 1.58 -30.48
CA GLU A 395 21.73 2.57 -30.30
C GLU A 395 22.34 3.90 -29.84
N LYS A 396 21.85 5.01 -30.43
CA LYS A 396 22.17 6.37 -30.00
C LYS A 396 20.89 7.18 -29.80
N LEU A 397 20.89 7.93 -28.71
CA LEU A 397 19.80 8.84 -28.35
C LEU A 397 20.27 10.28 -28.50
N TYR A 398 19.53 11.07 -29.23
CA TYR A 398 19.80 12.49 -29.44
C TYR A 398 18.62 13.34 -28.97
N ASP A 399 18.91 14.40 -28.25
CA ASP A 399 17.94 15.46 -28.05
C ASP A 399 17.75 16.25 -29.34
N SER A 400 16.52 16.33 -29.83
CA SER A 400 16.18 17.03 -31.07
C SER A 400 16.58 18.51 -31.07
N SER A 401 16.69 19.12 -29.89
CA SER A 401 17.07 20.53 -29.70
C SER A 401 18.56 20.73 -29.43
N SER A 402 19.33 19.65 -29.30
CA SER A 402 20.74 19.76 -28.93
C SER A 402 21.64 20.15 -30.09
N PRO A 403 22.66 21.00 -29.85
CA PRO A 403 23.69 21.31 -30.86
C PRO A 403 24.43 20.07 -31.37
N GLU A 404 24.57 19.05 -30.51
CA GLU A 404 25.23 17.78 -30.85
C GLU A 404 24.45 16.99 -31.90
N TYR A 405 23.13 17.00 -31.83
CA TYR A 405 22.28 16.37 -32.85
C TYR A 405 22.50 17.01 -34.21
N VAL A 406 22.45 18.36 -34.26
CA VAL A 406 22.65 19.13 -35.51
C VAL A 406 24.06 18.92 -36.06
N ALA A 407 25.08 18.91 -35.18
CA ALA A 407 26.48 18.70 -35.58
C ALA A 407 26.75 17.28 -36.10
N SER A 408 26.05 16.29 -35.54
CA SER A 408 26.25 14.87 -35.89
C SER A 408 25.79 14.53 -37.27
N LYS A 409 24.78 15.26 -37.80
CA LYS A 409 24.08 14.99 -39.05
C LYS A 409 23.71 13.52 -39.24
N ILE A 410 23.32 12.84 -38.12
CA ILE A 410 23.10 11.41 -38.14
C ILE A 410 21.98 10.98 -39.09
N TRP A 411 21.06 11.87 -39.37
CA TRP A 411 19.96 11.66 -40.35
C TRP A 411 20.43 11.58 -41.79
N GLU A 412 21.63 12.11 -42.11
CA GLU A 412 22.24 12.03 -43.44
C GLU A 412 23.10 10.74 -43.57
N ASN A 413 23.41 10.06 -42.49
CA ASN A 413 24.27 8.87 -42.49
C ASN A 413 23.47 7.60 -42.83
N PRO A 414 23.71 6.93 -43.99
CA PRO A 414 22.96 5.76 -44.42
C PRO A 414 23.13 4.51 -43.54
N GLU A 415 24.12 4.49 -42.67
CA GLU A 415 24.36 3.39 -41.73
C GLU A 415 23.45 3.47 -40.49
N TRP A 416 22.85 4.64 -40.23
CA TRP A 416 21.96 4.85 -39.10
C TRP A 416 20.52 4.97 -39.59
N GLU A 417 19.61 4.40 -38.84
CA GLU A 417 18.18 4.44 -39.09
C GLU A 417 17.47 5.02 -37.87
N TYR A 418 16.59 6.00 -38.12
CA TYR A 418 15.69 6.50 -37.11
C TYR A 418 14.62 5.43 -36.80
N ILE A 419 14.43 5.10 -35.56
CA ILE A 419 13.45 4.10 -35.13
C ILE A 419 12.20 4.79 -34.58
N ASP A 420 12.38 5.57 -33.51
CA ASP A 420 11.28 6.23 -32.82
C ASP A 420 11.75 7.38 -31.92
N MET A 421 10.78 8.03 -31.27
CA MET A 421 11.04 9.03 -30.24
C MET A 421 10.79 8.41 -28.87
N VAL A 422 11.80 8.45 -28.00
CA VAL A 422 11.74 7.91 -26.65
C VAL A 422 11.75 9.06 -25.64
N GLN A 423 10.89 9.02 -24.65
CA GLN A 423 10.94 9.98 -23.54
C GLN A 423 11.99 9.55 -22.51
N LYS A 424 13.00 10.39 -22.31
CA LYS A 424 13.97 10.25 -21.23
C LYS A 424 13.48 11.02 -20.02
N THR A 425 13.27 10.34 -18.92
CA THR A 425 12.89 10.97 -17.66
C THR A 425 14.09 11.70 -17.08
N ILE A 426 14.03 13.02 -16.98
CA ILE A 426 15.01 13.88 -16.31
C ILE A 426 14.67 13.97 -14.82
N LYS A 427 13.42 14.23 -14.52
CA LYS A 427 12.85 14.21 -13.17
C LYS A 427 11.55 13.40 -13.21
N PRO A 428 11.39 12.37 -12.39
CA PRO A 428 10.15 11.62 -12.37
C PRO A 428 9.02 12.47 -11.79
N THR A 429 7.79 12.24 -12.25
CA THR A 429 6.60 12.80 -11.63
C THR A 429 6.47 12.26 -10.21
N VAL A 430 6.27 13.16 -9.26
CA VAL A 430 5.90 12.82 -7.88
C VAL A 430 4.41 13.08 -7.73
N LEU A 431 3.63 12.02 -7.60
CA LEU A 431 2.18 12.15 -7.38
C LEU A 431 1.91 12.77 -6.01
N PRO A 432 0.87 13.60 -5.85
CA PRO A 432 0.46 14.11 -4.56
C PRO A 432 0.07 12.96 -3.61
N SER A 433 0.13 13.20 -2.33
CA SER A 433 -0.20 12.20 -1.31
C SER A 433 -1.68 11.78 -1.36
N ILE A 434 -2.54 12.67 -1.83
CA ILE A 434 -3.95 12.41 -2.15
C ILE A 434 -4.12 12.68 -3.63
N THR A 435 -4.23 11.61 -4.42
CA THR A 435 -4.33 11.67 -5.87
C THR A 435 -5.77 11.68 -6.35
N GLU A 436 -6.64 10.99 -5.62
CA GLU A 436 -8.03 10.86 -6.02
C GLU A 436 -8.86 12.06 -5.58
N GLN A 437 -9.78 12.40 -6.45
CA GLN A 437 -10.79 13.39 -6.18
C GLN A 437 -11.97 12.69 -5.52
N PHE A 438 -12.58 13.31 -4.52
CA PHE A 438 -13.89 12.88 -4.06
C PHE A 438 -14.89 13.21 -5.17
N ASN A 439 -15.19 12.23 -6.01
CA ASN A 439 -16.16 12.41 -7.09
C ASN A 439 -17.57 12.17 -6.55
N PRO A 440 -18.40 13.21 -6.44
CA PRO A 440 -19.77 13.02 -6.05
C PRO A 440 -20.55 12.41 -7.22
N PHE A 441 -21.13 11.26 -7.01
CA PHE A 441 -22.20 10.78 -7.88
C PHE A 441 -23.53 11.02 -7.19
N ILE A 442 -24.17 12.16 -7.47
CA ILE A 442 -25.52 12.44 -7.03
C ILE A 442 -26.45 12.00 -8.13
N ALA A 443 -27.20 10.94 -7.90
CA ALA A 443 -28.28 10.60 -8.80
C ALA A 443 -29.38 11.68 -8.74
N ILE A 444 -29.88 12.11 -9.89
CA ILE A 444 -30.90 13.17 -10.02
C ILE A 444 -32.13 12.92 -9.12
N ALA A 445 -32.50 11.65 -8.92
CA ALA A 445 -33.58 11.29 -8.01
C ALA A 445 -33.30 11.55 -6.51
N ASP A 446 -32.03 11.78 -6.14
CA ASP A 446 -31.64 12.01 -4.75
C ASP A 446 -31.56 13.52 -4.40
N LEU A 447 -31.60 14.40 -5.40
CA LEU A 447 -31.54 15.85 -5.22
C LEU A 447 -32.68 16.41 -4.37
N THR A 448 -33.90 15.93 -4.55
CA THR A 448 -35.06 16.38 -3.77
C THR A 448 -34.98 16.04 -2.28
N ASP A 449 -34.34 14.93 -1.93
CA ASP A 449 -34.07 14.57 -0.54
C ASP A 449 -32.89 15.36 0.04
N ILE A 450 -31.93 15.72 -0.79
CA ILE A 450 -30.76 16.53 -0.44
C ILE A 450 -31.16 17.98 -0.21
N GLU A 451 -32.04 18.57 -1.05
CA GLU A 451 -32.58 19.93 -0.86
C GLU A 451 -33.24 20.13 0.51
N LYS A 452 -33.92 19.09 1.02
CA LYS A 452 -34.51 19.12 2.37
C LYS A 452 -33.50 19.05 3.48
N ASN A 453 -32.27 18.63 3.19
CA ASN A 453 -31.30 18.26 4.18
C ASN A 453 -30.11 19.21 4.31
N MET A 454 -29.76 20.00 3.27
CA MET A 454 -28.57 20.87 3.33
C MET A 454 -28.65 22.10 2.41
N ALA A 455 -28.44 23.30 2.98
CA ALA A 455 -28.33 24.56 2.22
C ALA A 455 -27.13 24.58 1.25
N VAL A 456 -26.11 23.79 1.52
CA VAL A 456 -24.85 23.68 0.80
C VAL A 456 -24.99 23.03 -0.57
N VAL A 457 -25.89 22.07 -0.70
CA VAL A 457 -26.11 21.40 -1.98
C VAL A 457 -26.72 22.35 -3.01
N LYS A 458 -27.45 23.37 -2.60
CA LYS A 458 -28.06 24.37 -3.52
C LYS A 458 -27.04 25.16 -4.33
N GLU A 459 -25.89 25.44 -3.78
CA GLU A 459 -24.82 26.18 -4.46
C GLU A 459 -24.13 25.31 -5.52
N PHE A 460 -24.06 23.99 -5.29
CA PHE A 460 -23.54 23.03 -6.26
C PHE A 460 -24.53 22.65 -7.36
N GLU A 461 -25.85 22.69 -7.06
CA GLU A 461 -26.89 22.27 -7.99
C GLU A 461 -27.08 23.22 -9.16
N ALA A 462 -26.97 24.53 -8.94
CA ALA A 462 -27.27 25.53 -9.96
C ALA A 462 -26.31 25.47 -11.16
N SER A 463 -25.09 24.95 -10.98
CA SER A 463 -24.08 24.87 -12.04
C SER A 463 -23.96 23.51 -12.72
N ASN A 464 -24.51 22.45 -12.12
CA ASN A 464 -24.21 21.08 -12.53
C ASN A 464 -25.35 20.38 -13.27
N PHE A 465 -26.53 20.97 -13.29
CA PHE A 465 -27.68 20.46 -14.02
C PHE A 465 -28.21 21.51 -14.96
N ILE A 466 -28.49 21.10 -16.18
CA ILE A 466 -29.18 21.91 -17.17
C ILE A 466 -30.62 21.44 -17.28
N GLN A 467 -31.52 22.38 -17.55
CA GLN A 467 -32.87 22.03 -17.97
C GLN A 467 -32.84 21.61 -19.43
N VAL A 468 -33.42 20.45 -19.69
CA VAL A 468 -33.47 19.86 -21.02
C VAL A 468 -34.93 19.66 -21.43
N VAL A 469 -35.26 20.14 -22.59
CA VAL A 469 -36.58 19.93 -23.20
C VAL A 469 -36.53 18.64 -24.00
N ARG A 470 -37.40 17.68 -23.67
CA ARG A 470 -37.53 16.47 -24.49
C ARG A 470 -38.49 16.72 -25.64
N VAL A 471 -37.97 16.57 -26.85
CA VAL A 471 -38.75 16.74 -28.09
C VAL A 471 -38.77 15.41 -28.86
N LYS A 472 -39.93 15.02 -29.31
CA LYS A 472 -40.11 13.83 -30.11
C LYS A 472 -40.27 14.23 -31.58
N ASN A 473 -39.43 13.68 -32.45
CA ASN A 473 -39.58 13.81 -33.88
C ASN A 473 -40.79 12.98 -34.36
N LEU A 474 -41.74 13.60 -35.00
CA LEU A 474 -42.99 12.95 -35.40
C LEU A 474 -42.82 11.98 -36.60
N SER A 475 -41.73 12.15 -37.36
CA SER A 475 -41.45 11.28 -38.52
C SER A 475 -40.63 10.05 -38.13
N SER A 476 -39.57 10.20 -37.29
CA SER A 476 -38.70 9.10 -36.86
C SER A 476 -39.12 8.41 -35.56
N ASN A 477 -40.02 9.01 -34.78
CA ASN A 477 -40.38 8.62 -33.42
C ASN A 477 -39.22 8.70 -32.42
N GLU A 478 -38.09 9.26 -32.78
CA GLU A 478 -36.95 9.42 -31.88
C GLU A 478 -37.15 10.59 -30.92
N ILE A 479 -36.63 10.46 -29.71
CA ILE A 479 -36.68 11.49 -28.66
C ILE A 479 -35.31 12.12 -28.56
N TYR A 480 -35.26 13.45 -28.68
CA TYR A 480 -34.06 14.26 -28.51
C TYR A 480 -34.16 15.05 -27.21
N ASN A 481 -33.04 15.13 -26.49
CA ASN A 481 -32.89 15.95 -25.31
C ASN A 481 -32.15 17.21 -25.70
N VAL A 482 -32.85 18.35 -25.73
CA VAL A 482 -32.34 19.63 -26.15
C VAL A 482 -32.16 20.55 -24.96
N PRO A 483 -30.92 21.09 -24.69
CA PRO A 483 -30.73 22.07 -23.64
C PRO A 483 -31.74 23.23 -23.75
N MET A 484 -32.28 23.68 -22.62
CA MET A 484 -33.31 24.76 -22.61
C MET A 484 -32.80 26.06 -23.26
N GLU A 485 -31.48 26.31 -23.15
CA GLU A 485 -30.83 27.48 -23.73
C GLU A 485 -30.76 27.41 -25.28
N GLU A 486 -30.70 26.18 -25.82
CA GLU A 486 -30.64 25.92 -27.27
C GLU A 486 -32.01 25.65 -27.87
N TYR A 487 -33.04 25.45 -27.02
CA TYR A 487 -34.37 25.15 -27.49
C TYR A 487 -35.06 26.40 -28.05
N THR A 488 -35.35 26.41 -29.34
CA THR A 488 -36.13 27.45 -30.00
C THR A 488 -37.34 26.85 -30.71
N ILE A 489 -38.50 27.54 -30.64
CA ILE A 489 -39.73 27.09 -31.29
C ILE A 489 -39.57 27.11 -32.82
N GLU A 490 -38.66 27.95 -33.34
CA GLU A 490 -38.37 28.08 -34.78
C GLU A 490 -37.64 26.85 -35.32
N GLU A 491 -36.78 26.22 -34.52
CA GLU A 491 -36.04 25.03 -34.89
C GLU A 491 -36.82 23.75 -34.62
N TYR A 492 -37.54 23.71 -33.49
CA TYR A 492 -38.37 22.57 -33.09
C TYR A 492 -39.85 22.84 -33.30
N THR A 493 -40.22 23.12 -34.58
CA THR A 493 -41.60 23.49 -34.94
C THR A 493 -42.59 22.37 -34.63
N PRO A 494 -43.82 22.70 -34.16
CA PRO A 494 -44.86 21.72 -33.81
C PRO A 494 -45.29 20.84 -35.00
N GLU A 495 -44.96 21.22 -36.22
CA GLU A 495 -45.25 20.44 -37.42
C GLU A 495 -44.41 19.18 -37.53
N TYR A 496 -43.16 19.21 -37.01
CA TYR A 496 -42.19 18.09 -37.08
C TYR A 496 -41.80 17.53 -35.72
N TYR A 497 -42.06 18.27 -34.64
CA TYR A 497 -41.64 17.88 -33.27
C TYR A 497 -42.77 18.07 -32.28
N GLN A 498 -42.90 17.10 -31.38
CA GLN A 498 -43.77 17.18 -30.22
C GLN A 498 -42.94 17.39 -28.95
N THR A 499 -43.16 18.52 -28.28
CA THR A 499 -42.56 18.74 -26.96
C THR A 499 -43.25 17.82 -25.94
N LEU A 500 -42.50 17.01 -25.22
CA LEU A 500 -43.03 16.06 -24.26
C LEU A 500 -43.05 16.68 -22.86
N ASP A 501 -41.91 16.98 -22.31
CA ASP A 501 -41.72 17.56 -20.98
C ASP A 501 -40.33 18.24 -20.86
N THR A 502 -40.09 18.87 -19.73
CA THR A 502 -38.77 19.43 -19.36
C THR A 502 -38.25 18.63 -18.18
N ILE A 503 -37.04 18.12 -18.33
CA ILE A 503 -36.34 17.36 -17.28
C ILE A 503 -35.04 18.06 -16.91
N GLN A 504 -34.48 17.69 -15.77
CA GLN A 504 -33.13 18.09 -15.41
C GLN A 504 -32.16 16.96 -15.76
N GLU A 505 -31.12 17.28 -16.52
CA GLU A 505 -30.03 16.36 -16.84
C GLU A 505 -28.69 16.90 -16.34
N PRO A 506 -27.71 16.03 -16.07
CA PRO A 506 -26.36 16.47 -15.78
C PRO A 506 -25.82 17.36 -16.92
N ASN A 507 -25.22 18.48 -16.56
CA ASN A 507 -24.58 19.36 -17.54
C ASN A 507 -23.39 18.63 -18.20
N PRO A 508 -23.42 18.34 -19.51
CA PRO A 508 -22.36 17.64 -20.21
C PRO A 508 -21.02 18.42 -20.21
N GLU A 509 -21.05 19.73 -19.99
CA GLU A 509 -19.85 20.56 -19.88
C GLU A 509 -19.21 20.47 -18.49
N VAL A 510 -19.95 19.99 -17.48
CA VAL A 510 -19.47 19.81 -16.11
C VAL A 510 -19.44 18.30 -15.83
N SER A 511 -18.35 17.67 -16.20
CA SER A 511 -18.24 16.20 -16.17
C SER A 511 -18.32 15.58 -14.78
N ASP A 512 -17.92 16.29 -13.70
CA ASP A 512 -17.95 15.75 -12.34
C ASP A 512 -18.04 16.88 -11.29
N ILE A 513 -18.96 16.78 -10.34
CA ILE A 513 -19.00 17.66 -9.19
C ILE A 513 -17.81 17.31 -8.28
N ASN A 514 -16.78 18.11 -8.28
CA ASN A 514 -15.63 17.91 -7.42
C ASN A 514 -15.86 18.52 -6.03
N ILE A 515 -16.23 17.67 -5.07
CA ILE A 515 -16.38 18.08 -3.67
C ILE A 515 -15.04 18.47 -3.00
N ARG A 516 -13.91 18.21 -3.66
CA ARG A 516 -12.56 18.49 -3.17
C ARG A 516 -12.38 19.96 -2.76
N GLU A 517 -12.76 20.86 -3.64
CA GLU A 517 -12.66 22.30 -3.38
C GLU A 517 -13.55 22.69 -2.19
N TYR A 518 -14.77 22.16 -2.16
CA TYR A 518 -15.69 22.42 -1.07
C TYR A 518 -15.19 21.91 0.29
N ILE A 519 -14.73 20.64 0.38
CA ILE A 519 -14.18 20.07 1.62
C ILE A 519 -12.97 20.86 2.12
N THR A 520 -12.21 21.47 1.22
CA THR A 520 -11.01 22.24 1.57
C THR A 520 -11.29 23.68 1.94
N THR A 521 -12.39 24.26 1.48
CA THR A 521 -12.73 25.68 1.69
C THR A 521 -13.81 25.90 2.74
N VAL A 522 -14.69 24.93 2.98
CA VAL A 522 -15.74 25.04 4.00
C VAL A 522 -15.16 25.17 5.40
N ASP A 523 -15.79 26.02 6.21
CA ASP A 523 -15.34 26.24 7.59
C ASP A 523 -15.33 24.93 8.39
N GLU A 524 -16.40 24.14 8.31
CA GLU A 524 -16.55 22.87 9.04
C GLU A 524 -17.42 21.89 8.24
N ILE A 525 -17.00 20.61 8.20
CA ILE A 525 -17.81 19.53 7.60
C ILE A 525 -17.62 18.23 8.38
N ILE A 526 -18.70 17.48 8.52
CA ILE A 526 -18.68 16.12 9.08
C ILE A 526 -18.79 15.12 7.93
N VAL A 527 -17.83 14.23 7.82
CA VAL A 527 -17.77 13.21 6.76
C VAL A 527 -17.89 11.82 7.40
N ILE A 528 -18.91 11.07 7.03
CA ILE A 528 -18.99 9.64 7.34
C ILE A 528 -18.41 8.88 6.17
N THR A 529 -17.62 7.84 6.43
CA THR A 529 -17.05 6.98 5.40
C THR A 529 -17.47 5.54 5.60
N THR A 530 -17.86 4.86 4.52
CA THR A 530 -18.18 3.43 4.53
C THR A 530 -17.78 2.80 3.20
N ARG A 531 -17.02 1.73 3.25
CA ARG A 531 -16.61 0.97 2.05
C ARG A 531 -17.80 0.25 1.44
N ASP A 532 -18.50 -0.51 2.26
CA ASP A 532 -19.69 -1.25 1.89
C ASP A 532 -20.77 -0.93 2.91
N ILE A 533 -21.82 -0.23 2.46
CA ILE A 533 -22.90 0.26 3.34
C ILE A 533 -23.72 -0.88 3.93
N GLU A 534 -23.82 -2.02 3.23
CA GLU A 534 -24.56 -3.19 3.71
C GLU A 534 -23.78 -3.99 4.75
N LYS A 535 -22.43 -4.07 4.62
CA LYS A 535 -21.55 -4.76 5.56
C LYS A 535 -21.07 -3.88 6.72
N ALA A 536 -21.38 -2.59 6.68
CA ALA A 536 -21.00 -1.66 7.74
C ALA A 536 -21.76 -1.90 9.04
N ASN A 537 -21.10 -1.67 10.17
CA ASN A 537 -21.72 -1.83 11.49
C ASN A 537 -22.54 -0.59 11.88
N TRP A 538 -23.84 -0.65 11.68
CA TRP A 538 -24.80 0.41 11.99
C TRP A 538 -25.50 0.23 13.34
N GLU A 539 -24.91 -0.49 14.31
CA GLU A 539 -25.49 -0.65 15.66
C GLU A 539 -25.76 0.72 16.32
N ASN A 540 -24.92 1.71 16.06
CA ASN A 540 -25.03 3.05 16.62
C ASN A 540 -25.73 4.05 15.67
N ILE A 541 -26.58 3.62 14.75
CA ILE A 541 -27.21 4.51 13.75
C ILE A 541 -27.97 5.68 14.39
N GLU A 542 -28.60 5.49 15.55
CA GLU A 542 -29.31 6.57 16.26
C GLU A 542 -28.35 7.68 16.71
N ARG A 543 -27.09 7.35 17.00
CA ARG A 543 -26.05 8.34 17.27
C ARG A 543 -25.79 9.21 16.05
N TYR A 544 -25.64 8.58 14.87
CA TYR A 544 -25.44 9.31 13.61
C TYR A 544 -26.65 10.19 13.25
N LYS A 545 -27.88 9.73 13.50
CA LYS A 545 -29.09 10.53 13.32
C LYS A 545 -29.11 11.76 14.24
N SER A 546 -28.73 11.57 15.50
CA SER A 546 -28.64 12.67 16.47
C SER A 546 -27.58 13.70 16.05
N ILE A 547 -26.44 13.23 15.53
CA ILE A 547 -25.38 14.11 15.00
C ILE A 547 -25.91 14.87 13.78
N LEU A 548 -26.58 14.22 12.84
CA LEU A 548 -27.17 14.89 11.67
C LEU A 548 -28.18 15.96 12.07
N ALA A 549 -29.02 15.68 13.06
CA ALA A 549 -29.98 16.66 13.56
C ALA A 549 -29.29 17.88 14.20
N GLY A 550 -28.22 17.64 14.98
CA GLY A 550 -27.37 18.71 15.54
C GLY A 550 -26.67 19.53 14.47
N ALA A 551 -26.05 18.85 13.49
CA ALA A 551 -25.35 19.49 12.37
C ALA A 551 -26.31 20.39 11.56
N LYS A 552 -27.52 19.93 11.27
CA LYS A 552 -28.56 20.74 10.60
C LYS A 552 -28.91 21.99 11.41
N LYS A 553 -29.08 21.87 12.72
CA LYS A 553 -29.40 23.00 13.61
C LYS A 553 -28.32 24.07 13.59
N HIS A 554 -27.06 23.66 13.46
CA HIS A 554 -25.90 24.56 13.46
C HIS A 554 -25.41 24.90 12.05
N GLN A 555 -26.13 24.46 11.00
CA GLN A 555 -25.76 24.69 9.59
C GLN A 555 -24.41 24.10 9.21
N ILE A 556 -23.98 23.00 9.86
CA ILE A 556 -22.76 22.30 9.57
C ILE A 556 -23.05 21.20 8.54
N PRO A 557 -22.39 21.19 7.39
CA PRO A 557 -22.56 20.14 6.39
C PRO A 557 -22.20 18.76 6.95
N MET A 558 -22.98 17.74 6.59
CA MET A 558 -22.70 16.35 6.93
C MET A 558 -22.99 15.46 5.73
N VAL A 559 -21.98 14.70 5.30
CA VAL A 559 -22.02 13.86 4.10
C VAL A 559 -21.57 12.44 4.41
N LEU A 560 -21.93 11.48 3.54
CA LEU A 560 -21.48 10.10 3.60
C LEU A 560 -20.76 9.73 2.29
N LEU A 561 -19.55 9.21 2.40
CA LEU A 561 -18.76 8.66 1.30
C LEU A 561 -18.91 7.13 1.28
N SER A 562 -19.19 6.55 0.11
CA SER A 562 -19.33 5.09 -0.02
C SER A 562 -18.93 4.61 -1.41
N SER A 563 -18.39 3.39 -1.52
CA SER A 563 -18.22 2.69 -2.80
C SER A 563 -19.44 1.85 -3.21
N SER A 564 -20.48 1.84 -2.39
CA SER A 564 -21.70 1.07 -2.63
C SER A 564 -22.52 1.63 -3.78
N ASN A 565 -23.20 0.75 -4.51
CA ASN A 565 -24.07 1.14 -5.59
C ASN A 565 -25.37 1.81 -5.08
N ARG A 566 -26.09 2.45 -6.01
CA ARG A 566 -27.32 3.21 -5.73
C ARG A 566 -28.40 2.36 -5.06
N GLU A 567 -28.54 1.10 -5.45
CA GLU A 567 -29.56 0.21 -4.90
C GLU A 567 -29.32 -0.06 -3.41
N ALA A 568 -28.07 -0.38 -3.02
CA ALA A 568 -27.66 -0.58 -1.64
C ALA A 568 -27.87 0.70 -0.79
N ILE A 569 -27.53 1.86 -1.35
CA ILE A 569 -27.73 3.16 -0.70
C ILE A 569 -29.22 3.41 -0.43
N ASN A 570 -30.08 3.20 -1.42
CA ASN A 570 -31.53 3.40 -1.27
C ASN A 570 -32.15 2.40 -0.29
N LYS A 571 -31.71 1.14 -0.28
CA LYS A 571 -32.11 0.14 0.69
C LYS A 571 -31.70 0.53 2.11
N PHE A 572 -30.49 1.03 2.28
CA PHE A 572 -29.99 1.55 3.55
C PHE A 572 -30.82 2.73 4.06
N ARG A 573 -31.07 3.75 3.21
CA ARG A 573 -31.89 4.92 3.56
C ARG A 573 -33.28 4.51 4.03
N LYS A 574 -33.94 3.60 3.31
CA LYS A 574 -35.27 3.06 3.68
C LYS A 574 -35.24 2.30 4.99
N LYS A 575 -34.23 1.40 5.15
CA LYS A 575 -34.12 0.55 6.34
C LYS A 575 -33.93 1.36 7.62
N TYR A 576 -33.06 2.37 7.58
CA TYR A 576 -32.69 3.12 8.78
C TYR A 576 -33.37 4.48 8.90
N ASN A 577 -34.15 4.90 7.92
CA ASN A 577 -34.72 6.25 7.83
C ASN A 577 -33.65 7.33 8.09
N PHE A 578 -32.50 7.20 7.37
CA PHE A 578 -31.34 8.06 7.52
C PHE A 578 -31.03 8.75 6.21
N ASN A 579 -31.60 9.95 6.03
CA ASN A 579 -31.48 10.76 4.83
C ASN A 579 -30.27 11.69 4.95
N ILE A 580 -29.14 11.23 4.47
CA ILE A 580 -27.87 11.95 4.38
C ILE A 580 -27.41 11.99 2.91
N PRO A 581 -26.80 13.09 2.44
CA PRO A 581 -26.16 13.11 1.13
C PRO A 581 -25.06 12.05 1.04
N VAL A 582 -25.09 11.24 -0.02
CA VAL A 582 -24.11 10.18 -0.26
C VAL A 582 -23.35 10.48 -1.52
N PHE A 583 -22.03 10.44 -1.42
CA PHE A 583 -21.12 10.59 -2.54
C PHE A 583 -20.39 9.27 -2.78
N THR A 584 -20.25 8.90 -4.05
CA THR A 584 -19.53 7.70 -4.43
C THR A 584 -18.03 8.00 -4.44
N ASN A 585 -17.25 7.08 -3.90
CA ASN A 585 -15.80 7.16 -3.92
C ASN A 585 -15.21 5.77 -4.16
N ASP A 586 -13.98 5.71 -4.65
CA ASP A 586 -13.27 4.47 -4.84
C ASP A 586 -13.03 3.74 -3.51
N GLU A 587 -13.13 2.40 -3.54
CA GLU A 587 -12.97 1.58 -2.33
C GLU A 587 -11.55 1.66 -1.77
N ILE A 588 -10.52 1.80 -2.64
CA ILE A 588 -9.12 1.90 -2.23
C ILE A 588 -8.91 3.19 -1.45
N GLU A 589 -9.48 4.31 -1.93
CA GLU A 589 -9.41 5.59 -1.24
C GLU A 589 -10.15 5.53 0.11
N LEU A 590 -11.34 4.93 0.16
CA LEU A 590 -12.08 4.73 1.41
C LEU A 590 -11.29 3.86 2.41
N LYS A 591 -10.54 2.86 1.92
CA LYS A 591 -9.60 2.08 2.75
C LYS A 591 -8.47 2.97 3.29
N ALA A 592 -7.97 3.93 2.50
CA ALA A 592 -6.96 4.91 2.94
C ALA A 592 -7.54 5.89 3.98
N ILE A 593 -8.78 6.34 3.83
CA ILE A 593 -9.43 7.26 4.77
C ILE A 593 -9.60 6.60 6.14
N ALA A 594 -10.20 5.40 6.24
CA ALA A 594 -10.53 4.78 7.51
C ALA A 594 -10.37 3.26 7.51
N ARG A 595 -10.07 2.70 8.68
CA ARG A 595 -10.04 1.24 8.91
C ARG A 595 -11.37 0.74 9.49
N SER A 596 -12.06 1.57 10.25
CA SER A 596 -13.41 1.27 10.76
C SER A 596 -14.46 1.42 9.65
N ASN A 597 -15.49 0.58 9.68
CA ASN A 597 -16.61 0.63 8.72
C ASN A 597 -17.96 0.57 9.47
N PRO A 598 -18.67 1.71 9.63
CA PRO A 598 -18.34 3.05 9.20
C PRO A 598 -17.31 3.76 10.10
N SER A 599 -16.78 4.88 9.63
CA SER A 599 -15.98 5.83 10.39
C SER A 599 -16.52 7.25 10.19
N MET A 600 -16.18 8.17 11.08
CA MET A 600 -16.56 9.56 10.98
C MET A 600 -15.33 10.45 11.11
N MET A 601 -15.26 11.47 10.26
CA MET A 601 -14.17 12.45 10.24
C MET A 601 -14.76 13.86 10.32
N ILE A 602 -14.10 14.74 11.02
CA ILE A 602 -14.42 16.17 11.08
C ILE A 602 -13.29 16.92 10.39
N ILE A 603 -13.63 17.72 9.40
CA ILE A 603 -12.68 18.55 8.67
C ILE A 603 -13.03 20.00 8.91
N LYS A 604 -12.02 20.83 9.17
CA LYS A 604 -12.15 22.26 9.42
C LYS A 604 -11.13 23.01 8.55
N LYS A 605 -11.62 23.77 7.57
CA LYS A 605 -10.78 24.50 6.59
C LYS A 605 -9.70 23.60 5.96
N GLY A 606 -10.10 22.41 5.53
CA GLY A 606 -9.22 21.43 4.92
C GLY A 606 -8.31 20.66 5.90
N ILE A 607 -8.40 20.89 7.21
CA ILE A 607 -7.62 20.16 8.22
C ILE A 607 -8.50 19.12 8.90
N VAL A 608 -8.02 17.89 9.00
CA VAL A 608 -8.69 16.82 9.74
C VAL A 608 -8.53 17.07 11.24
N VAL A 609 -9.57 17.55 11.92
CA VAL A 609 -9.53 17.88 13.36
C VAL A 609 -10.01 16.76 14.27
N GLY A 610 -10.67 15.74 13.71
CA GLY A 610 -11.11 14.57 14.46
C GLY A 610 -11.45 13.39 13.55
N LYS A 611 -11.14 12.18 14.03
CA LYS A 611 -11.41 10.91 13.34
C LYS A 611 -11.88 9.86 14.34
N PHE A 612 -13.04 9.26 14.10
CA PHE A 612 -13.73 8.43 15.08
C PHE A 612 -14.27 7.15 14.45
N PRO A 613 -13.86 5.97 14.95
CA PRO A 613 -14.49 4.72 14.57
C PRO A 613 -15.93 4.66 15.10
N HIS A 614 -16.77 3.83 14.46
CA HIS A 614 -18.19 3.71 14.82
C HIS A 614 -18.46 3.43 16.32
N ARG A 615 -17.51 2.76 16.99
CA ARG A 615 -17.65 2.39 18.41
C ARG A 615 -17.38 3.53 19.38
N SER A 616 -16.59 4.52 18.97
CA SER A 616 -16.23 5.68 19.79
C SER A 616 -16.70 7.01 19.20
N THR A 617 -17.68 6.97 18.30
CA THR A 617 -18.31 8.17 17.75
C THR A 617 -18.87 9.04 18.88
N PRO A 618 -18.39 10.31 19.06
CA PRO A 618 -18.81 11.19 20.13
C PRO A 618 -20.24 11.71 19.93
N THR A 619 -20.81 12.37 20.94
CA THR A 619 -22.07 13.12 20.79
C THR A 619 -21.83 14.43 20.03
N PHE A 620 -22.86 14.96 19.38
CA PHE A 620 -22.76 16.24 18.68
C PHE A 620 -22.33 17.38 19.63
N ASP A 621 -22.89 17.44 20.85
CA ASP A 621 -22.53 18.45 21.86
C ASP A 621 -21.05 18.37 22.25
N TRP A 622 -20.50 17.17 22.36
CA TRP A 622 -19.08 17.00 22.61
C TRP A 622 -18.23 17.50 21.43
N MET A 623 -18.65 17.21 20.19
CA MET A 623 -17.97 17.68 18.98
C MET A 623 -17.98 19.20 18.90
N LEU A 624 -19.14 19.81 19.12
CA LEU A 624 -19.33 21.26 19.11
C LEU A 624 -18.43 21.97 20.15
N LYS A 625 -18.22 21.33 21.30
CA LYS A 625 -17.37 21.88 22.36
C LYS A 625 -15.88 21.71 22.10
N ASN A 626 -15.45 20.63 21.42
CA ASN A 626 -14.05 20.23 21.41
C ASN A 626 -13.40 20.21 20.02
N LYS A 627 -14.20 20.16 18.94
CA LYS A 627 -13.68 19.96 17.59
C LYS A 627 -14.27 20.92 16.53
N LEU A 628 -15.54 21.30 16.67
CA LEU A 628 -16.30 22.21 15.79
C LEU A 628 -16.26 23.67 16.26
#